data_ee53639c85bf74bf6fafd447109ff929
#
_entry.id   ee53639c85bf74bf6fafd447109ff929
#
_cell.length_a   1.000
_cell.length_b   1.000
_cell.length_c   1.000
_cell.angle_alpha   90.00
_cell.angle_beta   90.00
_cell.angle_gamma   90.00
#
_symmetry.space_group_name_H-M   'P 1'
#
loop_
_entity.id
_entity.type
_entity.pdbx_description
1 polymer ?
#
loop_
_entity_poly.entity_id
_entity_poly.type
_entity_poly.pdbx_seq_one_letter_code
_entity_poly.pdbx_strand_id
1 'polypeptide(L)'
;MRCSHCAVGYTLQTKDPDPLPMDIIYRRLDEIPNLRTLSITGGEPMFSKKSIKNVVKPLLKYTKHRGIYVQMNSNLTLPQDRYLDIAEYIDVMHISHNWGTIQEFTDVGFGAMRKQPPLKAKLKLYEQMLENSSTLSDQGMFVSAETMLNQSTVPYLSKIHNEVVNDMKCSRHEIHPMYPSDFASQLNVLSLKEMKEAIHHLLDIRDENTWMLFGTLPIYPCLNDEYDQHLLQRLRKSKNVTMRNDPDGRSRLNVNVFTGDVIVTDFGDENGTISNIQKDKLTDVFNQWLNTDLAQSLNCHCAEYQCLGPNVLVKNMYYPNTDFKKKEQIMHQHQIFS
;
A
#
# COMPACT_ATOMS: atom_id res chain seq x y z
N MET A 1 -12.05 0.10 13.82
CA MET A 1 -11.08 -1.00 14.01
C MET A 1 -9.75 -0.45 14.52
N ARG A 2 -8.92 -1.27 15.14
CA ARG A 2 -7.50 -1.01 15.45
C ARG A 2 -6.75 -2.32 15.21
N CYS A 3 -6.24 -2.45 14.01
CA CYS A 3 -5.66 -3.71 13.56
C CYS A 3 -4.25 -3.91 14.17
N SER A 4 -3.92 -5.15 14.51
CA SER A 4 -2.59 -5.52 15.03
C SER A 4 -1.47 -5.41 13.98
N HIS A 5 -1.82 -5.36 12.69
CA HIS A 5 -0.87 -5.15 11.58
C HIS A 5 -0.80 -3.69 11.11
N CYS A 6 -1.36 -2.73 11.86
CA CYS A 6 -1.43 -1.35 11.41
C CYS A 6 -0.04 -0.69 11.40
N ALA A 7 0.40 -0.21 10.25
CA ALA A 7 1.68 0.46 10.07
C ALA A 7 1.73 1.90 10.62
N VAL A 8 0.59 2.45 11.04
CA VAL A 8 0.45 3.80 11.61
C VAL A 8 -0.35 3.81 12.91
N GLY A 9 -0.38 2.67 13.60
CA GLY A 9 -1.26 2.44 14.74
C GLY A 9 -1.03 3.39 15.93
N TYR A 10 0.21 3.75 16.22
CA TYR A 10 0.54 4.67 17.32
C TYR A 10 0.13 6.11 17.03
N THR A 11 0.08 6.50 15.77
CA THR A 11 -0.35 7.85 15.37
C THR A 11 -1.87 8.03 15.35
N LEU A 12 -2.63 6.92 15.39
CA LEU A 12 -4.10 6.96 15.34
C LEU A 12 -4.68 7.57 16.62
N GLN A 13 -5.42 8.66 16.45
CA GLN A 13 -6.12 9.32 17.54
C GLN A 13 -7.61 8.95 17.52
N THR A 14 -8.27 9.07 18.69
CA THR A 14 -9.73 8.85 18.81
C THR A 14 -10.54 9.99 18.23
N LYS A 15 -9.92 11.15 18.02
CA LYS A 15 -10.51 12.35 17.45
C LYS A 15 -9.48 13.04 16.57
N ASP A 16 -9.82 13.25 15.32
CA ASP A 16 -8.95 13.97 14.39
C ASP A 16 -8.71 15.40 14.88
N PRO A 17 -7.47 15.89 14.84
CA PRO A 17 -7.17 17.32 15.04
C PRO A 17 -7.79 18.15 13.91
N ASP A 18 -7.64 19.48 14.01
CA ASP A 18 -7.97 20.33 12.88
C ASP A 18 -6.94 20.13 11.76
N PRO A 19 -7.38 19.98 10.51
CA PRO A 19 -6.46 19.88 9.40
C PRO A 19 -5.79 21.24 9.13
N LEU A 20 -4.67 21.19 8.42
CA LEU A 20 -4.09 22.39 7.85
C LEU A 20 -5.09 23.10 6.93
N PRO A 21 -4.98 24.43 6.78
CA PRO A 21 -5.74 25.17 5.78
C PRO A 21 -5.59 24.54 4.39
N MET A 22 -6.70 24.31 3.70
CA MET A 22 -6.69 23.59 2.42
C MET A 22 -5.93 24.36 1.31
N ASP A 23 -5.83 25.67 1.39
CA ASP A 23 -5.04 26.50 0.48
C ASP A 23 -3.55 26.18 0.56
N ILE A 24 -3.02 25.83 1.74
CA ILE A 24 -1.65 25.37 1.91
C ILE A 24 -1.48 24.03 1.17
N ILE A 25 -2.41 23.09 1.39
CA ILE A 25 -2.36 21.76 0.76
C ILE A 25 -2.43 21.90 -0.76
N TYR A 26 -3.39 22.65 -1.29
CA TYR A 26 -3.55 22.86 -2.73
C TYR A 26 -2.30 23.48 -3.36
N ARG A 27 -1.79 24.56 -2.76
CA ARG A 27 -0.55 25.19 -3.24
C ARG A 27 0.61 24.22 -3.32
N ARG A 28 0.78 23.32 -2.34
CA ARG A 28 1.84 22.32 -2.34
C ARG A 28 1.64 21.24 -3.41
N LEU A 29 0.40 20.82 -3.63
CA LEU A 29 0.08 19.89 -4.72
C LEU A 29 0.27 20.53 -6.10
N ASP A 30 -0.01 21.84 -6.23
CA ASP A 30 0.18 22.61 -7.46
C ASP A 30 1.67 22.77 -7.84
N GLU A 31 2.59 22.64 -6.88
CA GLU A 31 4.03 22.69 -7.12
C GLU A 31 4.54 21.44 -7.85
N ILE A 32 3.75 20.36 -7.92
CA ILE A 32 4.11 19.12 -8.62
C ILE A 32 3.49 19.16 -10.02
N PRO A 33 4.27 19.48 -11.09
CA PRO A 33 3.72 19.73 -12.42
C PRO A 33 3.06 18.51 -13.05
N ASN A 34 3.52 17.31 -12.70
CA ASN A 34 3.07 16.03 -13.27
C ASN A 34 2.40 15.14 -12.21
N LEU A 35 1.69 15.72 -11.25
CA LEU A 35 0.94 14.95 -10.27
C LEU A 35 -0.16 14.16 -10.99
N ARG A 36 -0.05 12.82 -10.99
CA ARG A 36 -0.97 11.93 -11.71
C ARG A 36 -1.97 11.26 -10.80
N THR A 37 -1.54 10.93 -9.59
CA THR A 37 -2.35 10.16 -8.66
C THR A 37 -2.28 10.73 -7.26
N LEU A 38 -3.38 10.67 -6.54
CA LEU A 38 -3.47 10.97 -5.13
C LEU A 38 -4.08 9.77 -4.41
N SER A 39 -3.37 9.23 -3.42
CA SER A 39 -3.92 8.20 -2.53
C SER A 39 -4.37 8.85 -1.22
N ILE A 40 -5.64 8.70 -0.89
CA ILE A 40 -6.20 9.15 0.38
C ILE A 40 -6.22 7.94 1.32
N THR A 41 -5.42 8.03 2.37
CA THR A 41 -5.21 6.96 3.35
C THR A 41 -5.15 7.53 4.77
N GLY A 42 -4.78 6.72 5.74
CA GLY A 42 -4.62 7.12 7.12
C GLY A 42 -5.20 6.08 8.07
N GLY A 43 -5.96 6.51 9.08
CA GLY A 43 -6.71 5.58 9.91
C GLY A 43 -7.87 4.97 9.12
N GLU A 44 -8.97 5.70 9.06
CA GLU A 44 -10.10 5.43 8.15
C GLU A 44 -10.58 6.79 7.63
N PRO A 45 -10.32 7.13 6.38
CA PRO A 45 -10.62 8.47 5.84
C PRO A 45 -12.10 8.87 5.97
N MET A 46 -12.98 7.88 5.89
CA MET A 46 -14.43 8.09 5.93
C MET A 46 -15.03 8.00 7.35
N PHE A 47 -14.20 7.87 8.40
CA PHE A 47 -14.68 7.73 9.78
C PHE A 47 -15.29 9.01 10.33
N SER A 48 -14.56 10.12 10.26
CA SER A 48 -14.93 11.40 10.86
C SER A 48 -15.74 12.27 9.89
N LYS A 49 -16.98 12.64 10.26
CA LYS A 49 -17.77 13.60 9.46
C LYS A 49 -17.03 14.94 9.27
N LYS A 50 -16.24 15.36 10.26
CA LYS A 50 -15.43 16.58 10.19
C LYS A 50 -14.33 16.45 9.13
N SER A 51 -13.58 15.33 9.15
CA SER A 51 -12.53 15.08 8.16
C SER A 51 -13.10 14.90 6.75
N ILE A 52 -14.23 14.22 6.60
CA ILE A 52 -14.92 14.12 5.31
C ILE A 52 -15.25 15.51 4.76
N LYS A 53 -15.85 16.37 5.57
CA LYS A 53 -16.26 17.72 5.15
C LYS A 53 -15.07 18.65 4.85
N ASN A 54 -14.05 18.62 5.71
CA ASN A 54 -12.99 19.63 5.71
C ASN A 54 -11.73 19.20 4.95
N VAL A 55 -11.56 17.89 4.66
CA VAL A 55 -10.37 17.35 3.98
C VAL A 55 -10.76 16.50 2.78
N VAL A 56 -11.47 15.38 3.01
CA VAL A 56 -11.69 14.37 1.96
C VAL A 56 -12.44 14.98 0.77
N LYS A 57 -13.65 15.53 0.99
CA LYS A 57 -14.44 16.12 -0.10
C LYS A 57 -13.77 17.30 -0.80
N PRO A 58 -13.11 18.23 -0.10
CA PRO A 58 -12.31 19.28 -0.74
C PRO A 58 -11.19 18.74 -1.62
N LEU A 59 -10.41 17.74 -1.16
CA LEU A 59 -9.37 17.09 -1.95
C LEU A 59 -9.94 16.38 -3.19
N LEU A 60 -11.02 15.64 -3.03
CA LEU A 60 -11.68 14.92 -4.13
C LEU A 60 -12.18 15.89 -5.23
N LYS A 61 -12.76 17.02 -4.85
CA LYS A 61 -13.18 18.06 -5.81
C LYS A 61 -11.98 18.68 -6.52
N TYR A 62 -10.91 18.96 -5.77
CA TYR A 62 -9.67 19.49 -6.32
C TYR A 62 -9.04 18.52 -7.33
N THR A 63 -8.92 17.23 -6.99
CA THR A 63 -8.34 16.22 -7.88
C THR A 63 -9.16 16.02 -9.15
N LYS A 64 -10.49 15.97 -9.05
CA LYS A 64 -11.39 15.89 -10.20
C LYS A 64 -11.21 17.08 -11.15
N HIS A 65 -11.11 18.31 -10.60
CA HIS A 65 -10.88 19.52 -11.40
C HIS A 65 -9.52 19.49 -12.12
N ARG A 66 -8.52 18.88 -11.52
CA ARG A 66 -7.15 18.77 -12.05
C ARG A 66 -6.91 17.54 -12.94
N GLY A 67 -7.89 16.66 -13.06
CA GLY A 67 -7.73 15.38 -13.77
C GLY A 67 -6.72 14.42 -13.11
N ILE A 68 -6.62 14.48 -11.79
CA ILE A 68 -5.74 13.63 -10.99
C ILE A 68 -6.53 12.39 -10.57
N TYR A 69 -6.01 11.20 -10.84
CA TYR A 69 -6.60 9.93 -10.40
C TYR A 69 -6.56 9.77 -8.89
N VAL A 70 -7.63 9.27 -8.31
CA VAL A 70 -7.75 9.10 -6.86
C VAL A 70 -7.93 7.64 -6.49
N GLN A 71 -7.04 7.17 -5.60
CA GLN A 71 -7.24 5.94 -4.85
C GLN A 71 -7.67 6.29 -3.42
N MET A 72 -8.74 5.66 -2.93
CA MET A 72 -9.17 5.74 -1.55
C MET A 72 -8.86 4.42 -0.84
N ASN A 73 -8.05 4.48 0.21
CA ASN A 73 -7.77 3.31 1.04
C ASN A 73 -8.74 3.27 2.22
N SER A 74 -9.46 2.17 2.38
CA SER A 74 -10.49 2.01 3.42
C SER A 74 -10.58 0.57 3.88
N ASN A 75 -11.09 0.36 5.10
CA ASN A 75 -11.49 -0.96 5.57
C ASN A 75 -12.95 -1.32 5.20
N LEU A 76 -13.66 -0.42 4.53
CA LEU A 76 -15.06 -0.53 4.08
C LEU A 76 -16.08 -0.95 5.14
N THR A 77 -15.80 -0.78 6.42
CA THR A 77 -16.71 -1.21 7.52
C THR A 77 -17.72 -0.14 7.95
N LEU A 78 -17.75 1.02 7.32
CA LEU A 78 -18.69 2.10 7.61
C LEU A 78 -19.99 1.96 6.80
N PRO A 79 -21.06 2.71 7.15
CA PRO A 79 -22.29 2.73 6.38
C PRO A 79 -22.04 3.03 4.90
N GLN A 80 -22.70 2.29 4.03
CA GLN A 80 -22.52 2.30 2.57
C GLN A 80 -22.73 3.68 1.94
N ASP A 81 -23.72 4.44 2.44
CA ASP A 81 -24.02 5.79 1.97
C ASP A 81 -22.83 6.73 2.01
N ARG A 82 -21.89 6.52 2.94
CA ARG A 82 -20.66 7.33 3.00
C ARG A 82 -19.75 7.14 1.81
N TYR A 83 -19.65 5.90 1.32
CA TYR A 83 -18.81 5.57 0.16
C TYR A 83 -19.50 5.97 -1.15
N LEU A 84 -20.81 5.78 -1.24
CA LEU A 84 -21.60 6.18 -2.40
C LEU A 84 -21.59 7.71 -2.60
N ASP A 85 -21.59 8.49 -1.51
CA ASP A 85 -21.54 9.96 -1.51
C ASP A 85 -20.25 10.55 -2.12
N ILE A 86 -19.20 9.73 -2.28
CA ILE A 86 -17.93 10.14 -2.87
C ILE A 86 -17.53 9.31 -4.10
N ALA A 87 -18.34 8.34 -4.49
CA ALA A 87 -18.01 7.36 -5.53
C ALA A 87 -17.65 8.01 -6.87
N GLU A 88 -18.32 9.09 -7.27
CA GLU A 88 -18.06 9.81 -8.52
C GLU A 88 -16.69 10.51 -8.59
N TYR A 89 -15.98 10.61 -7.46
CA TYR A 89 -14.67 11.28 -7.36
C TYR A 89 -13.51 10.31 -7.22
N ILE A 90 -13.77 9.00 -7.13
CA ILE A 90 -12.78 7.98 -6.84
C ILE A 90 -12.61 7.07 -8.04
N ASP A 91 -11.37 6.85 -8.46
CA ASP A 91 -11.05 5.94 -9.55
C ASP A 91 -10.81 4.52 -9.04
N VAL A 92 -10.25 4.37 -7.83
CA VAL A 92 -9.97 3.08 -7.20
C VAL A 92 -10.38 3.09 -5.73
N MET A 93 -11.30 2.21 -5.35
CA MET A 93 -11.52 1.86 -3.96
C MET A 93 -10.58 0.74 -3.58
N HIS A 94 -9.65 1.02 -2.67
CA HIS A 94 -8.61 0.08 -2.24
C HIS A 94 -8.90 -0.39 -0.82
N ILE A 95 -9.05 -1.71 -0.65
CA ILE A 95 -9.50 -2.32 0.60
C ILE A 95 -8.35 -3.06 1.24
N SER A 96 -8.05 -2.77 2.50
CA SER A 96 -7.13 -3.58 3.29
C SER A 96 -7.83 -4.86 3.74
N HIS A 97 -7.43 -6.00 3.18
CA HIS A 97 -7.99 -7.32 3.44
C HIS A 97 -6.89 -8.30 3.85
N ASN A 98 -6.67 -8.46 5.16
CA ASN A 98 -5.52 -9.17 5.74
C ASN A 98 -5.94 -10.33 6.65
N TRP A 99 -6.97 -11.07 6.30
CA TRP A 99 -7.50 -12.20 7.06
C TRP A 99 -8.10 -13.25 6.13
N GLY A 100 -7.88 -14.50 6.47
CA GLY A 100 -8.44 -15.63 5.73
C GLY A 100 -9.68 -16.26 6.38
N THR A 101 -10.02 -15.81 7.59
CA THR A 101 -11.16 -16.31 8.36
C THR A 101 -11.83 -15.17 9.12
N ILE A 102 -13.12 -15.37 9.45
CA ILE A 102 -13.86 -14.47 10.34
C ILE A 102 -13.15 -14.35 11.70
N GLN A 103 -12.56 -15.43 12.20
CA GLN A 103 -11.83 -15.41 13.46
C GLN A 103 -10.63 -14.46 13.39
N GLU A 104 -9.82 -14.55 12.32
CA GLU A 104 -8.68 -13.63 12.13
C GLU A 104 -9.14 -12.19 11.96
N PHE A 105 -10.23 -11.92 11.22
CA PHE A 105 -10.80 -10.59 11.14
C PHE A 105 -11.13 -10.04 12.54
N THR A 106 -11.73 -10.87 13.41
CA THR A 106 -12.05 -10.44 14.77
C THR A 106 -10.84 -10.25 15.65
N ASP A 107 -9.80 -11.04 15.49
CA ASP A 107 -8.61 -11.03 16.33
C ASP A 107 -7.59 -9.98 15.84
N VAL A 108 -7.32 -9.97 14.54
CA VAL A 108 -6.35 -9.05 13.93
C VAL A 108 -6.93 -7.65 13.79
N GLY A 109 -8.16 -7.53 13.29
CA GLY A 109 -8.81 -6.24 13.03
C GLY A 109 -9.10 -5.40 14.28
N PHE A 110 -9.16 -6.06 15.44
CA PHE A 110 -9.43 -5.40 16.73
C PHE A 110 -8.34 -5.64 17.76
N GLY A 111 -7.26 -6.36 17.41
CA GLY A 111 -6.22 -6.81 18.34
C GLY A 111 -5.57 -5.71 19.16
N ALA A 112 -5.38 -4.51 18.58
CA ALA A 112 -4.79 -3.37 19.27
C ALA A 112 -5.82 -2.48 20.03
N MET A 113 -7.08 -2.89 20.16
CA MET A 113 -8.09 -2.17 20.93
C MET A 113 -8.03 -2.54 22.42
N ARG A 114 -7.96 -1.54 23.29
CA ARG A 114 -8.03 -1.75 24.75
C ARG A 114 -9.36 -2.34 25.22
N LYS A 115 -10.46 -1.93 24.59
CA LYS A 115 -11.81 -2.44 24.86
C LYS A 115 -12.36 -3.05 23.59
N GLN A 116 -12.53 -4.36 23.60
CA GLN A 116 -13.01 -5.12 22.45
C GLN A 116 -14.52 -4.92 22.26
N PRO A 117 -15.01 -4.69 21.04
CA PRO A 117 -16.44 -4.75 20.73
C PRO A 117 -16.96 -6.18 20.93
N PRO A 118 -18.28 -6.35 21.20
CA PRO A 118 -18.90 -7.67 21.21
C PRO A 118 -18.73 -8.39 19.86
N LEU A 119 -18.62 -9.72 19.89
CA LEU A 119 -18.44 -10.53 18.67
C LEU A 119 -19.49 -10.21 17.60
N LYS A 120 -20.76 -10.10 17.98
CA LYS A 120 -21.85 -9.72 17.05
C LYS A 120 -21.58 -8.41 16.32
N ALA A 121 -20.99 -7.43 16.98
CA ALA A 121 -20.64 -6.15 16.34
C ALA A 121 -19.48 -6.31 15.36
N LYS A 122 -18.48 -7.13 15.69
CA LYS A 122 -17.36 -7.43 14.81
C LYS A 122 -17.83 -8.16 13.54
N LEU A 123 -18.69 -9.19 13.69
CA LEU A 123 -19.26 -9.94 12.57
C LEU A 123 -20.08 -9.03 11.65
N LYS A 124 -20.88 -8.13 12.21
CA LYS A 124 -21.60 -7.15 11.39
C LYS A 124 -20.68 -6.26 10.56
N LEU A 125 -19.53 -5.88 11.10
CA LEU A 125 -18.55 -5.07 10.35
C LEU A 125 -17.87 -5.87 9.23
N TYR A 126 -17.66 -7.16 9.44
CA TYR A 126 -17.16 -8.05 8.39
C TYR A 126 -18.17 -8.19 7.24
N GLU A 127 -19.43 -8.52 7.56
CA GLU A 127 -20.52 -8.60 6.58
C GLU A 127 -20.66 -7.27 5.80
N GLN A 128 -20.60 -6.15 6.51
CA GLN A 128 -20.67 -4.82 5.90
C GLN A 128 -19.53 -4.52 4.95
N MET A 129 -18.30 -4.98 5.24
CA MET A 129 -17.16 -4.84 4.33
C MET A 129 -17.41 -5.59 3.03
N LEU A 130 -17.86 -6.85 3.08
CA LEU A 130 -18.18 -7.65 1.90
C LEU A 130 -19.31 -7.02 1.07
N GLU A 131 -20.39 -6.63 1.72
CA GLU A 131 -21.54 -5.99 1.09
C GLU A 131 -21.17 -4.65 0.43
N ASN A 132 -20.42 -3.81 1.13
CA ASN A 132 -19.95 -2.53 0.57
C ASN A 132 -19.06 -2.75 -0.66
N SER A 133 -18.13 -3.71 -0.59
CA SER A 133 -17.23 -4.03 -1.71
C SER A 133 -18.02 -4.50 -2.93
N SER A 134 -18.89 -5.50 -2.76
CA SER A 134 -19.67 -6.05 -3.87
C SER A 134 -20.61 -5.01 -4.46
N THR A 135 -21.26 -4.18 -3.65
CA THR A 135 -22.15 -3.12 -4.13
C THR A 135 -21.40 -2.05 -4.95
N LEU A 136 -20.23 -1.61 -4.47
CA LEU A 136 -19.43 -0.63 -5.21
C LEU A 136 -18.96 -1.20 -6.54
N SER A 137 -18.54 -2.47 -6.56
CA SER A 137 -18.17 -3.17 -7.79
C SER A 137 -19.35 -3.30 -8.76
N ASP A 138 -20.53 -3.72 -8.27
CA ASP A 138 -21.76 -3.85 -9.09
C ASP A 138 -22.22 -2.50 -9.68
N GLN A 139 -21.85 -1.39 -9.04
CA GLN A 139 -22.08 -0.03 -9.58
C GLN A 139 -20.99 0.44 -10.56
N GLY A 140 -20.05 -0.43 -10.91
CA GLY A 140 -18.99 -0.14 -11.89
C GLY A 140 -17.75 0.54 -11.31
N MET A 141 -17.61 0.66 -9.99
CA MET A 141 -16.37 1.16 -9.38
C MET A 141 -15.26 0.12 -9.50
N PHE A 142 -14.04 0.58 -9.77
CA PHE A 142 -12.87 -0.29 -9.70
C PHE A 142 -12.51 -0.54 -8.25
N VAL A 143 -12.81 -1.75 -7.76
CA VAL A 143 -12.50 -2.19 -6.41
C VAL A 143 -11.25 -3.06 -6.43
N SER A 144 -10.33 -2.80 -5.50
CA SER A 144 -9.09 -3.54 -5.31
C SER A 144 -8.96 -3.95 -3.85
N ALA A 145 -8.56 -5.18 -3.59
CA ALA A 145 -8.22 -5.61 -2.23
C ALA A 145 -6.72 -5.86 -2.11
N GLU A 146 -6.13 -5.45 -0.99
CA GLU A 146 -4.73 -5.67 -0.65
C GLU A 146 -4.61 -6.70 0.47
N THR A 147 -3.77 -7.71 0.23
CA THR A 147 -3.41 -8.71 1.22
C THR A 147 -1.91 -8.67 1.49
N MET A 148 -1.54 -8.52 2.76
CA MET A 148 -0.16 -8.62 3.22
C MET A 148 0.21 -10.07 3.50
N LEU A 149 1.31 -10.56 2.89
CA LEU A 149 1.86 -11.87 3.14
C LEU A 149 2.58 -11.92 4.50
N ASN A 150 2.08 -12.72 5.41
CA ASN A 150 2.67 -13.01 6.70
C ASN A 150 2.28 -14.43 7.15
N GLN A 151 2.78 -14.89 8.28
CA GLN A 151 2.50 -16.24 8.77
C GLN A 151 1.03 -16.51 9.07
N SER A 152 0.22 -15.49 9.35
CA SER A 152 -1.22 -15.65 9.58
C SER A 152 -2.02 -15.75 8.29
N THR A 153 -1.63 -15.03 7.22
CA THR A 153 -2.38 -15.00 5.95
C THR A 153 -2.02 -16.16 5.01
N VAL A 154 -0.75 -16.60 5.00
CA VAL A 154 -0.27 -17.63 4.07
C VAL A 154 -1.07 -18.94 4.12
N PRO A 155 -1.46 -19.49 5.29
CA PRO A 155 -2.25 -20.72 5.35
C PRO A 155 -3.64 -20.61 4.71
N TYR A 156 -4.12 -19.39 4.49
CA TYR A 156 -5.48 -19.12 4.02
C TYR A 156 -5.56 -18.43 2.65
N LEU A 157 -4.44 -18.35 1.92
CA LEU A 157 -4.37 -17.60 0.65
C LEU A 157 -5.46 -17.99 -0.36
N SER A 158 -5.78 -19.30 -0.44
CA SER A 158 -6.88 -19.76 -1.32
C SER A 158 -8.24 -19.22 -0.90
N LYS A 159 -8.51 -19.16 0.41
CA LYS A 159 -9.76 -18.60 0.93
C LYS A 159 -9.81 -17.09 0.74
N ILE A 160 -8.70 -16.40 1.05
CA ILE A 160 -8.58 -14.96 0.87
C ILE A 160 -8.81 -14.59 -0.59
N HIS A 161 -8.13 -15.28 -1.53
CA HIS A 161 -8.28 -15.00 -2.95
C HIS A 161 -9.71 -15.24 -3.43
N ASN A 162 -10.32 -16.35 -3.01
CA ASN A 162 -11.72 -16.66 -3.34
C ASN A 162 -12.69 -15.58 -2.83
N GLU A 163 -12.54 -15.13 -1.58
CA GLU A 163 -13.38 -14.08 -0.98
C GLU A 163 -13.21 -12.76 -1.74
N VAL A 164 -11.96 -12.36 -2.04
CA VAL A 164 -11.65 -11.15 -2.80
C VAL A 164 -12.32 -11.16 -4.18
N VAL A 165 -12.25 -12.30 -4.88
CA VAL A 165 -12.78 -12.42 -6.25
C VAL A 165 -14.30 -12.56 -6.27
N ASN A 166 -14.85 -13.48 -5.46
CA ASN A 166 -16.24 -13.90 -5.58
C ASN A 166 -17.19 -13.16 -4.63
N ASP A 167 -16.80 -12.96 -3.37
CA ASP A 167 -17.68 -12.35 -2.37
C ASP A 167 -17.55 -10.82 -2.40
N MET A 168 -16.33 -10.30 -2.50
CA MET A 168 -16.05 -8.87 -2.59
C MET A 168 -16.15 -8.32 -4.02
N LYS A 169 -16.11 -9.18 -5.04
CA LYS A 169 -16.12 -8.85 -6.47
C LYS A 169 -15.04 -7.85 -6.88
N CYS A 170 -13.85 -7.98 -6.31
CA CYS A 170 -12.75 -7.08 -6.61
C CYS A 170 -12.22 -7.32 -8.04
N SER A 171 -11.95 -6.25 -8.76
CA SER A 171 -11.32 -6.29 -10.09
C SER A 171 -9.82 -6.58 -10.00
N ARG A 172 -9.20 -6.31 -8.85
CA ARG A 172 -7.77 -6.52 -8.58
C ARG A 172 -7.55 -7.08 -7.19
N HIS A 173 -6.69 -8.11 -7.09
CA HIS A 173 -6.11 -8.57 -5.84
C HIS A 173 -4.64 -8.15 -5.78
N GLU A 174 -4.30 -7.27 -4.86
CA GLU A 174 -2.95 -6.75 -4.67
C GLU A 174 -2.27 -7.48 -3.51
N ILE A 175 -1.04 -7.93 -3.73
CA ILE A 175 -0.29 -8.76 -2.79
C ILE A 175 0.99 -8.03 -2.41
N HIS A 176 1.20 -7.82 -1.14
CA HIS A 176 2.42 -7.23 -0.59
C HIS A 176 3.04 -8.10 0.50
N PRO A 177 4.36 -8.19 0.58
CA PRO A 177 5.01 -8.66 1.78
C PRO A 177 4.68 -7.75 2.97
N MET A 178 4.45 -8.35 4.14
CA MET A 178 4.35 -7.58 5.37
C MET A 178 5.75 -7.25 5.89
N TYR A 179 6.01 -5.97 6.09
CA TYR A 179 7.22 -5.50 6.74
C TYR A 179 6.90 -5.03 8.16
N PRO A 180 7.71 -5.43 9.17
CA PRO A 180 7.44 -5.07 10.56
C PRO A 180 7.62 -3.57 10.76
N SER A 181 6.54 -2.92 11.17
CA SER A 181 6.53 -1.50 11.50
C SER A 181 5.39 -1.23 12.46
N ASP A 182 5.54 -0.28 13.36
CA ASP A 182 4.52 0.15 14.32
C ASP A 182 3.85 -1.06 15.03
N PHE A 183 2.54 -1.23 14.99
CA PHE A 183 1.85 -2.40 15.58
C PHE A 183 2.25 -3.72 14.92
N ALA A 184 2.52 -3.71 13.60
CA ALA A 184 2.95 -4.88 12.87
C ALA A 184 4.32 -5.43 13.31
N SER A 185 5.13 -4.66 14.05
CA SER A 185 6.42 -5.11 14.60
C SER A 185 6.31 -6.32 15.52
N GLN A 186 5.12 -6.60 16.05
CA GLN A 186 4.83 -7.74 16.90
C GLN A 186 4.40 -9.00 16.12
N LEU A 187 4.18 -8.89 14.81
CA LEU A 187 3.73 -10.00 13.99
C LEU A 187 4.90 -10.74 13.35
N ASN A 188 4.74 -12.05 13.20
CA ASN A 188 5.73 -12.87 12.53
C ASN A 188 5.73 -12.62 11.02
N VAL A 189 6.88 -12.25 10.50
CA VAL A 189 7.12 -12.07 9.07
C VAL A 189 7.55 -13.38 8.41
N LEU A 190 7.41 -13.44 7.10
CA LEU A 190 7.90 -14.57 6.32
C LEU A 190 9.41 -14.46 6.08
N SER A 191 10.10 -15.59 6.07
CA SER A 191 11.40 -15.69 5.42
C SER A 191 11.27 -15.50 3.91
N LEU A 192 12.38 -15.18 3.23
CA LEU A 192 12.39 -15.08 1.75
C LEU A 192 11.87 -16.36 1.09
N LYS A 193 12.23 -17.53 1.63
CA LYS A 193 11.78 -18.82 1.10
C LYS A 193 10.27 -18.96 1.19
N GLU A 194 9.70 -18.78 2.38
CA GLU A 194 8.25 -18.88 2.62
C GLU A 194 7.47 -17.88 1.75
N MET A 195 7.99 -16.67 1.57
CA MET A 195 7.38 -15.66 0.72
C MET A 195 7.36 -16.09 -0.76
N LYS A 196 8.47 -16.61 -1.27
CA LYS A 196 8.56 -17.13 -2.64
C LYS A 196 7.60 -18.29 -2.86
N GLU A 197 7.51 -19.23 -1.90
CA GLU A 197 6.56 -20.33 -1.92
C GLU A 197 5.11 -19.84 -1.91
N ALA A 198 4.79 -18.84 -1.10
CA ALA A 198 3.45 -18.23 -1.06
C ALA A 198 3.07 -17.56 -2.41
N ILE A 199 4.02 -16.89 -3.07
CA ILE A 199 3.80 -16.28 -4.39
C ILE A 199 3.57 -17.39 -5.45
N HIS A 200 4.35 -18.47 -5.43
CA HIS A 200 4.13 -19.60 -6.33
C HIS A 200 2.75 -20.21 -6.13
N HIS A 201 2.36 -20.43 -4.86
CA HIS A 201 1.04 -20.95 -4.52
C HIS A 201 -0.09 -20.04 -5.03
N LEU A 202 0.02 -18.74 -4.83
CA LEU A 202 -0.96 -17.79 -5.36
C LEU A 202 -1.09 -17.84 -6.88
N LEU A 203 0.04 -17.99 -7.60
CA LEU A 203 0.03 -18.14 -9.05
C LEU A 203 -0.60 -19.46 -9.51
N ASP A 204 -0.61 -20.50 -8.66
CA ASP A 204 -1.25 -21.79 -8.96
C ASP A 204 -2.76 -21.77 -8.74
N ILE A 205 -3.22 -21.05 -7.71
CA ILE A 205 -4.64 -21.07 -7.28
C ILE A 205 -5.49 -19.93 -7.80
N ARG A 206 -4.87 -18.88 -8.36
CA ARG A 206 -5.56 -17.66 -8.76
C ARG A 206 -6.58 -17.88 -9.87
N ASP A 207 -7.62 -17.05 -9.90
CA ASP A 207 -8.43 -16.86 -11.09
C ASP A 207 -7.63 -16.05 -12.13
N GLU A 208 -7.40 -16.63 -13.31
CA GLU A 208 -6.65 -15.98 -14.39
C GLU A 208 -7.35 -14.78 -15.01
N ASN A 209 -8.64 -14.59 -14.76
CA ASN A 209 -9.38 -13.44 -15.24
C ASN A 209 -9.29 -12.24 -14.28
N THR A 210 -8.93 -12.47 -13.03
CA THR A 210 -8.70 -11.41 -12.04
C THR A 210 -7.29 -10.84 -12.20
N TRP A 211 -7.18 -9.53 -12.17
CA TRP A 211 -5.88 -8.87 -12.16
C TRP A 211 -5.20 -9.06 -10.80
N MET A 212 -4.03 -9.68 -10.80
CA MET A 212 -3.16 -9.73 -9.63
C MET A 212 -2.01 -8.73 -9.78
N LEU A 213 -1.79 -7.94 -8.73
CA LEU A 213 -0.65 -7.04 -8.64
C LEU A 213 0.24 -7.47 -7.47
N PHE A 214 1.50 -7.76 -7.76
CA PHE A 214 2.51 -8.06 -6.75
C PHE A 214 3.37 -6.81 -6.52
N GLY A 215 3.26 -6.21 -5.35
CA GLY A 215 3.97 -4.99 -4.99
C GLY A 215 5.12 -5.22 -4.03
N THR A 216 6.22 -4.48 -4.24
CA THR A 216 7.34 -4.40 -3.30
C THR A 216 7.96 -5.77 -2.94
N LEU A 217 8.03 -6.67 -3.94
CA LEU A 217 8.61 -8.00 -3.73
C LEU A 217 10.13 -7.91 -3.49
N PRO A 218 10.68 -8.69 -2.54
CA PRO A 218 12.11 -8.72 -2.25
C PRO A 218 12.87 -9.67 -3.20
N ILE A 219 12.61 -9.57 -4.51
CA ILE A 219 13.16 -10.44 -5.55
C ILE A 219 13.75 -9.56 -6.64
N TYR A 220 15.06 -9.68 -6.87
CA TYR A 220 15.78 -8.79 -7.79
C TYR A 220 16.63 -9.55 -8.80
N PRO A 221 16.56 -9.20 -10.10
CA PRO A 221 17.33 -9.87 -11.15
C PRO A 221 18.84 -9.88 -10.90
N CYS A 222 19.35 -8.80 -10.28
CA CYS A 222 20.78 -8.62 -10.02
C CYS A 222 21.36 -9.53 -8.92
N LEU A 223 20.55 -10.32 -8.24
CA LEU A 223 21.02 -11.25 -7.21
C LEU A 223 21.50 -12.59 -7.78
N ASN A 224 21.20 -12.88 -9.05
CA ASN A 224 21.62 -14.09 -9.79
C ASN A 224 21.20 -15.41 -9.13
N ASP A 225 20.08 -15.43 -8.41
CA ASP A 225 19.49 -16.63 -7.85
C ASP A 225 18.59 -17.28 -8.91
N GLU A 226 18.85 -18.55 -9.27
CA GLU A 226 18.10 -19.25 -10.33
C GLU A 226 16.61 -19.40 -9.98
N TYR A 227 16.29 -19.64 -8.73
CA TYR A 227 14.91 -19.75 -8.27
C TYR A 227 14.20 -18.40 -8.42
N ASP A 228 14.85 -17.28 -8.08
CA ASP A 228 14.33 -15.94 -8.25
C ASP A 228 14.10 -15.59 -9.72
N GLN A 229 15.03 -15.95 -10.60
CA GLN A 229 14.90 -15.76 -12.05
C GLN A 229 13.69 -16.53 -12.61
N HIS A 230 13.51 -17.79 -12.18
CA HIS A 230 12.35 -18.59 -12.59
C HIS A 230 11.03 -17.95 -12.09
N LEU A 231 10.96 -17.51 -10.83
CA LEU A 231 9.76 -16.89 -10.27
C LEU A 231 9.45 -15.55 -10.96
N LEU A 232 10.46 -14.71 -11.20
CA LEU A 232 10.30 -13.45 -11.95
C LEU A 232 9.79 -13.71 -13.38
N GLN A 233 10.32 -14.75 -14.05
CA GLN A 233 9.86 -15.14 -15.37
C GLN A 233 8.40 -15.62 -15.34
N ARG A 234 8.04 -16.41 -14.34
CA ARG A 234 6.66 -16.88 -14.14
C ARG A 234 5.70 -15.71 -13.92
N LEU A 235 6.03 -14.76 -13.05
CA LEU A 235 5.25 -13.56 -12.80
C LEU A 235 5.03 -12.73 -14.08
N ARG A 236 6.09 -12.54 -14.88
CA ARG A 236 6.02 -11.77 -16.15
C ARG A 236 5.18 -12.44 -17.24
N LYS A 237 5.20 -13.79 -17.31
CA LYS A 237 4.48 -14.57 -18.33
C LYS A 237 3.02 -14.85 -17.95
N SER A 238 2.66 -14.69 -16.69
CA SER A 238 1.31 -15.00 -16.21
C SER A 238 0.32 -13.95 -16.71
N LYS A 239 -0.78 -14.42 -17.29
CA LYS A 239 -1.88 -13.56 -17.75
C LYS A 239 -2.45 -12.74 -16.59
N ASN A 240 -2.78 -11.48 -16.81
CA ASN A 240 -3.34 -10.59 -15.80
C ASN A 240 -2.52 -10.51 -14.50
N VAL A 241 -1.20 -10.62 -14.60
CA VAL A 241 -0.28 -10.42 -13.47
C VAL A 241 0.63 -9.24 -13.77
N THR A 242 0.78 -8.36 -12.81
CA THR A 242 1.73 -7.24 -12.85
C THR A 242 2.59 -7.23 -11.59
N MET A 243 3.79 -6.71 -11.74
CA MET A 243 4.69 -6.42 -10.61
C MET A 243 4.91 -4.92 -10.53
N ARG A 244 4.95 -4.40 -9.31
CA ARG A 244 5.30 -3.01 -9.05
C ARG A 244 6.35 -2.94 -7.95
N ASN A 245 7.49 -2.37 -8.26
CA ASN A 245 8.44 -1.89 -7.27
C ASN A 245 8.19 -0.39 -7.05
N ASP A 246 8.12 0.01 -5.81
CA ASP A 246 7.86 1.39 -5.40
C ASP A 246 8.91 1.83 -4.38
N PRO A 247 10.10 2.24 -4.87
CA PRO A 247 11.16 2.69 -4.01
C PRO A 247 10.81 4.03 -3.35
N ASP A 248 11.19 4.15 -2.09
CA ASP A 248 10.85 5.30 -1.25
C ASP A 248 11.26 6.64 -1.87
N GLY A 249 10.36 7.60 -1.83
CA GLY A 249 10.60 8.98 -2.23
C GLY A 249 11.04 9.20 -3.67
N ARG A 250 10.89 8.21 -4.53
CA ARG A 250 11.27 8.32 -5.94
C ARG A 250 10.14 8.84 -6.83
N SER A 251 8.94 8.37 -6.59
CA SER A 251 7.74 8.75 -7.34
C SER A 251 6.56 9.13 -6.45
N ARG A 252 6.71 8.98 -5.14
CA ARG A 252 5.65 9.26 -4.18
C ARG A 252 6.23 9.85 -2.88
N LEU A 253 5.42 10.69 -2.22
CA LEU A 253 5.61 11.18 -0.86
C LEU A 253 4.30 11.01 -0.09
N ASN A 254 4.40 10.82 1.21
CA ASN A 254 3.27 10.81 2.12
C ASN A 254 3.21 12.15 2.87
N VAL A 255 2.04 12.77 2.90
CA VAL A 255 1.82 14.04 3.58
C VAL A 255 0.74 13.87 4.65
N ASN A 256 1.09 14.20 5.88
CA ASN A 256 0.10 14.28 6.96
C ASN A 256 -0.67 15.60 6.86
N VAL A 257 -1.94 15.55 6.52
CA VAL A 257 -2.79 16.75 6.31
C VAL A 257 -3.11 17.52 7.60
N PHE A 258 -2.85 16.94 8.77
CA PHE A 258 -3.09 17.58 10.06
C PHE A 258 -1.85 18.31 10.59
N THR A 259 -0.67 17.70 10.45
CA THR A 259 0.60 18.26 10.94
C THR A 259 1.42 18.94 9.85
N GLY A 260 1.22 18.55 8.60
CA GLY A 260 2.00 18.99 7.45
C GLY A 260 3.29 18.20 7.25
N ASP A 261 3.55 17.20 8.08
CA ASP A 261 4.77 16.40 7.99
C ASP A 261 4.80 15.60 6.67
N VAL A 262 5.97 15.58 6.06
CA VAL A 262 6.24 14.81 4.85
C VAL A 262 7.09 13.60 5.22
N ILE A 263 6.56 12.43 4.88
CA ILE A 263 7.17 11.14 5.15
C ILE A 263 7.49 10.48 3.82
N VAL A 264 8.69 9.96 3.67
CA VAL A 264 9.16 9.34 2.44
C VAL A 264 8.86 7.86 2.42
N THR A 265 9.12 7.16 3.52
CA THR A 265 8.82 5.75 3.67
C THR A 265 7.37 5.55 4.10
N ASP A 266 6.74 4.49 3.70
CA ASP A 266 5.35 4.18 4.13
C ASP A 266 5.26 3.83 5.62
N PHE A 267 6.37 3.51 6.21
CA PHE A 267 6.47 2.99 7.54
C PHE A 267 7.38 3.93 8.32
N GLY A 268 6.78 4.67 9.24
CA GLY A 268 7.51 5.60 10.09
C GLY A 268 8.51 4.84 10.95
N ASP A 269 9.78 4.94 10.58
CA ASP A 269 10.85 4.83 11.55
C ASP A 269 11.00 6.19 12.25
N GLU A 270 11.85 6.28 13.26
CA GLU A 270 12.09 7.51 14.01
C GLU A 270 12.61 8.67 13.14
N ASN A 271 13.03 8.38 11.90
CA ASN A 271 13.54 9.34 10.90
C ASN A 271 12.57 9.53 9.72
N GLY A 272 11.33 9.05 9.82
CA GLY A 272 10.38 9.05 8.70
C GLY A 272 9.98 10.43 8.20
N THR A 273 9.98 11.45 9.06
CA THR A 273 9.63 12.84 8.69
C THR A 273 10.87 13.58 8.22
N ILE A 274 10.92 13.91 6.95
CA ILE A 274 12.06 14.64 6.36
C ILE A 274 11.82 16.14 6.20
N SER A 275 10.56 16.56 6.20
CA SER A 275 10.20 17.97 6.03
C SER A 275 8.75 18.23 6.48
N ASN A 276 8.31 19.49 6.33
CA ASN A 276 6.94 19.90 6.61
C ASN A 276 6.44 20.87 5.54
N ILE A 277 5.26 20.60 4.97
CA ILE A 277 4.67 21.37 3.86
C ILE A 277 4.35 22.83 4.21
N GLN A 278 4.32 23.20 5.48
CA GLN A 278 4.17 24.60 5.88
C GLN A 278 5.45 25.41 5.60
N LYS A 279 6.61 24.73 5.54
CA LYS A 279 7.93 25.35 5.34
C LYS A 279 8.44 25.13 3.92
N ASP A 280 8.46 23.90 3.46
CA ASP A 280 9.17 23.51 2.27
C ASP A 280 8.22 23.13 1.11
N LYS A 281 8.71 23.27 -0.12
CA LYS A 281 8.03 22.80 -1.32
C LYS A 281 8.19 21.30 -1.47
N LEU A 282 7.14 20.61 -1.94
CA LEU A 282 7.21 19.15 -2.15
C LEU A 282 8.29 18.73 -3.16
N THR A 283 8.55 19.55 -4.18
CA THR A 283 9.66 19.33 -5.13
C THR A 283 11.02 19.36 -4.46
N ASP A 284 11.21 20.27 -3.51
CA ASP A 284 12.48 20.40 -2.79
C ASP A 284 12.66 19.21 -1.83
N VAL A 285 11.57 18.71 -1.24
CA VAL A 285 11.58 17.52 -0.39
C VAL A 285 11.97 16.26 -1.18
N PHE A 286 11.44 16.08 -2.41
CA PHE A 286 11.90 15.00 -3.29
C PHE A 286 13.41 15.08 -3.54
N ASN A 287 13.91 16.27 -3.90
CA ASN A 287 15.35 16.48 -4.16
C ASN A 287 16.20 16.25 -2.91
N GLN A 288 15.73 16.70 -1.75
CA GLN A 288 16.40 16.45 -0.48
C GLN A 288 16.56 14.96 -0.20
N TRP A 289 15.49 14.18 -0.33
CA TRP A 289 15.55 12.74 -0.16
C TRP A 289 16.49 12.06 -1.17
N LEU A 290 16.32 12.34 -2.46
CA LEU A 290 17.10 11.72 -3.52
C LEU A 290 18.60 11.96 -3.39
N ASN A 291 19.01 13.02 -2.71
CA ASN A 291 20.41 13.36 -2.44
C ASN A 291 20.96 12.78 -1.13
N THR A 292 20.18 12.03 -0.36
CA THR A 292 20.70 11.33 0.82
C THR A 292 21.52 10.10 0.42
N ASP A 293 22.54 9.76 1.23
CA ASP A 293 23.36 8.56 0.99
C ASP A 293 22.50 7.29 0.94
N LEU A 294 21.49 7.22 1.78
CA LEU A 294 20.54 6.08 1.80
C LEU A 294 19.81 5.95 0.47
N ALA A 295 19.16 7.01 -0.01
CA ALA A 295 18.47 6.99 -1.30
C ALA A 295 19.43 6.68 -2.44
N GLN A 296 20.63 7.25 -2.46
CA GLN A 296 21.65 6.99 -3.47
C GLN A 296 22.09 5.52 -3.51
N SER A 297 22.15 4.85 -2.37
CA SER A 297 22.48 3.42 -2.29
C SER A 297 21.38 2.48 -2.81
N LEU A 298 20.13 2.96 -2.85
CA LEU A 298 18.95 2.19 -3.22
C LEU A 298 18.42 2.52 -4.61
N ASN A 299 18.62 3.75 -5.10
CA ASN A 299 18.10 4.25 -6.36
C ASN A 299 18.87 3.68 -7.55
N CYS A 300 18.56 2.45 -7.92
CA CYS A 300 19.02 1.84 -9.15
C CYS A 300 17.89 1.75 -10.19
N HIS A 301 18.26 1.56 -11.45
CA HIS A 301 17.32 1.43 -12.55
C HIS A 301 17.83 0.44 -13.59
N CYS A 302 17.21 -0.73 -13.64
CA CYS A 302 17.48 -1.75 -14.65
C CYS A 302 16.30 -1.80 -15.62
N ALA A 303 16.38 -1.02 -16.68
CA ALA A 303 15.26 -0.80 -17.62
C ALA A 303 14.80 -2.11 -18.29
N GLU A 304 15.74 -2.97 -18.71
CA GLU A 304 15.47 -4.26 -19.32
C GLU A 304 14.60 -5.16 -18.43
N TYR A 305 14.79 -5.09 -17.12
CA TYR A 305 14.03 -5.86 -16.15
C TYR A 305 12.87 -5.09 -15.55
N GLN A 306 12.67 -3.84 -15.95
CA GLN A 306 11.67 -2.92 -15.36
C GLN A 306 11.81 -2.84 -13.83
N CYS A 307 13.03 -2.92 -13.34
CA CYS A 307 13.34 -2.92 -11.90
C CYS A 307 13.85 -1.53 -11.48
N LEU A 308 13.26 -1.02 -10.41
CA LEU A 308 13.59 0.27 -9.80
C LEU A 308 14.42 0.15 -8.51
N GLY A 309 14.83 -1.07 -8.16
CA GLY A 309 15.53 -1.35 -6.90
C GLY A 309 14.61 -1.56 -5.69
N PRO A 310 15.18 -1.81 -4.52
CA PRO A 310 14.44 -2.03 -3.29
C PRO A 310 13.98 -0.72 -2.65
N ASN A 311 13.00 -0.81 -1.77
CA ASN A 311 12.76 0.22 -0.76
C ASN A 311 13.63 0.00 0.49
N VAL A 312 13.60 0.94 1.43
CA VAL A 312 14.41 0.90 2.65
C VAL A 312 14.10 -0.36 3.49
N LEU A 313 12.83 -0.72 3.61
CA LEU A 313 12.41 -1.86 4.44
C LEU A 313 12.91 -3.19 3.88
N VAL A 314 12.75 -3.41 2.58
CA VAL A 314 13.28 -4.60 1.91
C VAL A 314 14.78 -4.70 2.08
N LYS A 315 15.49 -3.57 1.86
CA LYS A 315 16.93 -3.50 2.01
C LYS A 315 17.36 -3.89 3.42
N ASN A 316 16.76 -3.27 4.42
CA ASN A 316 17.14 -3.49 5.82
C ASN A 316 16.81 -4.91 6.28
N MET A 317 15.68 -5.44 5.86
CA MET A 317 15.19 -6.73 6.34
C MET A 317 15.91 -7.92 5.70
N TYR A 318 16.06 -7.91 4.37
CA TYR A 318 16.52 -9.09 3.64
C TYR A 318 17.93 -8.94 3.05
N TYR A 319 18.38 -7.70 2.85
CA TYR A 319 19.62 -7.41 2.12
C TYR A 319 20.51 -6.37 2.80
N PRO A 320 20.70 -6.41 4.14
CA PRO A 320 21.38 -5.33 4.87
C PRO A 320 22.81 -5.06 4.34
N ASN A 321 23.49 -6.10 3.85
CA ASN A 321 24.86 -6.02 3.35
C ASN A 321 24.96 -5.93 1.81
N THR A 322 23.85 -5.78 1.09
CA THR A 322 23.84 -5.73 -0.38
C THR A 322 23.94 -4.29 -0.86
N ASP A 323 24.92 -3.99 -1.69
CA ASP A 323 25.03 -2.74 -2.44
C ASP A 323 24.35 -2.91 -3.80
N PHE A 324 23.10 -2.46 -3.89
CA PHE A 324 22.31 -2.58 -5.11
C PHE A 324 22.82 -1.68 -6.24
N LYS A 325 23.40 -0.52 -5.92
CA LYS A 325 23.97 0.38 -6.92
C LYS A 325 25.19 -0.22 -7.60
N LYS A 326 26.05 -0.89 -6.83
CA LYS A 326 27.19 -1.64 -7.38
C LYS A 326 26.73 -2.82 -8.23
N LYS A 327 25.67 -3.51 -7.84
CA LYS A 327 25.10 -4.61 -8.66
C LYS A 327 24.51 -4.09 -9.97
N GLU A 328 23.82 -2.97 -9.97
CA GLU A 328 23.35 -2.29 -11.19
C GLU A 328 24.51 -2.04 -12.17
N GLN A 329 25.61 -1.48 -11.68
CA GLN A 329 26.79 -1.20 -12.51
C GLN A 329 27.37 -2.47 -13.14
N ILE A 330 27.44 -3.56 -12.39
CA ILE A 330 27.92 -4.85 -12.91
C ILE A 330 26.99 -5.38 -14.00
N MET A 331 25.67 -5.31 -13.81
CA MET A 331 24.70 -5.75 -14.82
C MET A 331 24.82 -4.95 -16.11
N HIS A 332 24.97 -3.64 -16.03
CA HIS A 332 25.17 -2.80 -17.21
C HIS A 332 26.48 -3.12 -17.96
N GLN A 333 27.56 -3.49 -17.24
CA GLN A 333 28.83 -3.90 -17.87
C GLN A 333 28.68 -5.22 -18.64
N HIS A 334 27.97 -6.19 -18.09
CA HIS A 334 27.74 -7.47 -18.80
C HIS A 334 26.91 -7.31 -20.08
N GLN A 335 26.04 -6.31 -20.17
CA GLN A 335 25.27 -6.02 -21.38
C GLN A 335 26.09 -5.41 -22.52
N ILE A 336 27.19 -4.72 -22.20
CA ILE A 336 28.07 -4.12 -23.22
C ILE A 336 28.94 -5.18 -23.89
N PHE A 337 29.11 -6.34 -23.29
CA PHE A 337 29.98 -7.41 -23.76
C PHE A 337 29.23 -8.67 -24.24
N SER A 338 27.88 -8.67 -24.19
CA SER A 338 26.99 -9.72 -24.73
C SER A 338 26.32 -9.26 -26.02
#